data_de5d59697b0ad6625de430b33c85251d
#
_entry.id   de5d59697b0ad6625de430b33c85251d
#
_cell.length_a   1.000
_cell.length_b   1.000
_cell.length_c   1.000
_cell.angle_alpha   90.00
_cell.angle_beta   90.00
_cell.angle_gamma   90.00
#
_symmetry.space_group_name_H-M   'P 1'
#
loop_
_entity.id
_entity.type
_entity.pdbx_description
1 polymer ?
#
loop_
_entity_poly.entity_id
_entity_poly.type
_entity_poly.pdbx_seq_one_letter_code
_entity_poly.pdbx_strand_id
1 'polypeptide(L)'
;MWGLVATLYCIGFFQRMAPAVIADDLMRDFSLDGVMLGNLSAMYFYAYAAMQIPTGLLVDQIGARRLASIACLIAAAGILIFSFGSSLWLAYVGRFLVGASVAVAWVTCMKLAGHWFPANRFATVTGMALLLGNLGGIMAGVPLAVGVDLFGWRMMMGVSGFLTLVLAIVTWLALRDDPSEYGYRSHAPLVVQNH
;
A
#
# COMPACT_ATOMS: atom_id res chain seq x y z
N MET A 1 13.74 -1.06 8.95
CA MET A 1 13.63 -1.09 7.47
C MET A 1 12.39 -1.85 7.01
N TRP A 2 12.34 -3.16 7.22
CA TRP A 2 11.19 -3.99 6.84
C TRP A 2 9.84 -3.46 7.37
N GLY A 3 9.78 -2.97 8.60
CA GLY A 3 8.57 -2.40 9.20
C GLY A 3 7.95 -1.24 8.42
N LEU A 4 8.76 -0.41 7.74
CA LEU A 4 8.24 0.69 6.92
C LEU A 4 7.40 0.17 5.74
N VAL A 5 7.88 -0.87 5.07
CA VAL A 5 7.15 -1.48 3.95
C VAL A 5 5.96 -2.30 4.45
N ALA A 6 6.08 -2.95 5.61
CA ALA A 6 4.96 -3.61 6.27
C ALA A 6 3.84 -2.60 6.68
N THR A 7 4.21 -1.37 7.04
CA THR A 7 3.23 -0.28 7.28
C THR A 7 2.55 0.14 5.97
N LEU A 8 3.27 0.22 4.86
CA LEU A 8 2.63 0.46 3.55
C LEU A 8 1.63 -0.65 3.21
N TYR A 9 1.96 -1.90 3.51
CA TYR A 9 1.07 -3.04 3.32
C TYR A 9 -0.18 -2.94 4.21
N CYS A 10 -0.02 -2.50 5.47
CA CYS A 10 -1.13 -2.20 6.39
C CYS A 10 -2.06 -1.12 5.82
N ILE A 11 -1.50 0.00 5.33
CA ILE A 11 -2.28 1.07 4.66
C ILE A 11 -2.98 0.52 3.42
N GLY A 12 -2.34 -0.35 2.66
CA GLY A 12 -2.94 -1.01 1.50
C GLY A 12 -4.20 -1.79 1.84
N PHE A 13 -4.20 -2.55 2.94
CA PHE A 13 -5.38 -3.27 3.42
C PHE A 13 -6.48 -2.32 3.93
N PHE A 14 -6.09 -1.26 4.63
CA PHE A 14 -7.03 -0.20 5.01
C PHE A 14 -7.72 0.37 3.78
N GLN A 15 -6.98 0.79 2.76
CA GLN A 15 -7.52 1.35 1.52
C GLN A 15 -8.36 0.36 0.71
N ARG A 16 -8.07 -0.93 0.83
CA ARG A 16 -8.85 -1.99 0.19
C ARG A 16 -10.25 -2.11 0.78
N MET A 17 -10.36 -2.02 2.10
CA MET A 17 -11.62 -2.21 2.85
C MET A 17 -12.42 -0.93 3.01
N ALA A 18 -11.78 0.24 3.06
CA ALA A 18 -12.41 1.52 3.31
C ALA A 18 -13.64 1.83 2.43
N PRO A 19 -13.66 1.58 1.10
CA PRO A 19 -14.83 1.89 0.28
C PRO A 19 -16.10 1.14 0.65
N ALA A 20 -15.98 -0.04 1.26
CA ALA A 20 -17.15 -0.77 1.75
C ALA A 20 -17.80 -0.09 2.95
N VAL A 21 -16.99 0.56 3.79
CA VAL A 21 -17.46 1.27 5.00
C VAL A 21 -18.06 2.61 4.65
N ILE A 22 -17.52 3.32 3.64
CA ILE A 22 -18.01 4.63 3.18
C ILE A 22 -18.93 4.52 1.96
N ALA A 23 -19.50 3.35 1.69
CA ALA A 23 -20.27 3.08 0.48
C ALA A 23 -21.46 4.04 0.30
N ASP A 24 -22.24 4.23 1.35
CA ASP A 24 -23.43 5.11 1.35
C ASP A 24 -23.04 6.58 1.09
N ASP A 25 -21.92 7.03 1.66
CA ASP A 25 -21.41 8.37 1.43
C ASP A 25 -20.94 8.56 -0.01
N LEU A 26 -20.24 7.57 -0.58
CA LEU A 26 -19.81 7.59 -1.98
C LEU A 26 -21.02 7.61 -2.94
N MET A 27 -22.01 6.76 -2.67
CA MET A 27 -23.24 6.72 -3.48
C MET A 27 -23.98 8.07 -3.45
N ARG A 28 -24.06 8.69 -2.27
CA ARG A 28 -24.69 10.00 -2.11
C ARG A 28 -23.90 11.12 -2.79
N ASP A 29 -22.59 11.20 -2.55
CA ASP A 29 -21.77 12.32 -3.01
C ASP A 29 -21.53 12.32 -4.53
N PHE A 30 -21.40 11.14 -5.11
CA PHE A 30 -21.19 10.98 -6.57
C PHE A 30 -22.45 10.53 -7.32
N SER A 31 -23.60 10.42 -6.64
CA SER A 31 -24.88 9.95 -7.23
C SER A 31 -24.71 8.59 -7.93
N LEU A 32 -24.04 7.64 -7.28
CA LEU A 32 -23.72 6.32 -7.83
C LEU A 32 -24.87 5.34 -7.61
N ASP A 33 -25.04 4.45 -8.56
CA ASP A 33 -25.75 3.19 -8.36
C ASP A 33 -24.80 2.08 -7.85
N GLY A 34 -25.35 0.92 -7.50
CA GLY A 34 -24.56 -0.20 -7.00
C GLY A 34 -23.54 -0.75 -8.02
N VAL A 35 -23.83 -0.63 -9.33
CA VAL A 35 -22.92 -1.06 -10.39
C VAL A 35 -21.73 -0.12 -10.48
N MET A 36 -21.96 1.18 -10.43
CA MET A 36 -20.88 2.19 -10.44
C MET A 36 -19.99 2.09 -9.20
N LEU A 37 -20.58 1.85 -8.03
CA LEU A 37 -19.81 1.61 -6.79
C LEU A 37 -18.96 0.33 -6.89
N GLY A 38 -19.54 -0.75 -7.45
CA GLY A 38 -18.81 -1.98 -7.75
C GLY A 38 -17.63 -1.75 -8.68
N ASN A 39 -17.83 -0.98 -9.76
CA ASN A 39 -16.75 -0.62 -10.70
C ASN A 39 -15.65 0.23 -10.01
N LEU A 40 -16.05 1.18 -9.15
CA LEU A 40 -15.09 1.99 -8.38
C LEU A 40 -14.19 1.12 -7.48
N SER A 41 -14.79 0.13 -6.84
CA SER A 41 -14.05 -0.85 -6.04
C SER A 41 -13.17 -1.76 -6.91
N ALA A 42 -13.67 -2.18 -8.06
CA ALA A 42 -12.97 -3.06 -9.00
C ALA A 42 -11.71 -2.40 -9.60
N MET A 43 -11.70 -1.07 -9.79
CA MET A 43 -10.53 -0.33 -10.31
C MET A 43 -9.26 -0.59 -9.49
N TYR A 44 -9.39 -0.67 -8.17
CA TYR A 44 -8.29 -1.05 -7.29
C TYR A 44 -7.75 -2.45 -7.64
N PHE A 45 -8.63 -3.43 -7.80
CA PHE A 45 -8.23 -4.82 -8.04
C PHE A 45 -7.68 -5.02 -9.45
N TYR A 46 -8.20 -4.34 -10.46
CA TYR A 46 -7.66 -4.37 -11.83
C TYR A 46 -6.23 -3.85 -11.86
N ALA A 47 -5.98 -2.68 -11.25
CA ALA A 47 -4.65 -2.12 -11.16
C ALA A 47 -3.70 -3.01 -10.35
N TYR A 48 -4.16 -3.54 -9.22
CA TYR A 48 -3.42 -4.47 -8.37
C TYR A 48 -3.01 -5.72 -9.17
N ALA A 49 -3.94 -6.37 -9.87
CA ALA A 49 -3.67 -7.57 -10.66
C ALA A 49 -2.69 -7.28 -11.81
N ALA A 50 -2.89 -6.18 -12.54
CA ALA A 50 -2.01 -5.78 -13.64
C ALA A 50 -0.56 -5.54 -13.20
N MET A 51 -0.38 -5.01 -11.98
CA MET A 51 0.95 -4.68 -11.44
C MET A 51 1.67 -5.88 -10.80
N GLN A 52 1.04 -7.04 -10.62
CA GLN A 52 1.70 -8.20 -9.98
C GLN A 52 2.95 -8.66 -10.74
N ILE A 53 2.84 -8.81 -12.06
CA ILE A 53 3.97 -9.25 -12.89
C ILE A 53 5.03 -8.16 -13.03
N PRO A 54 4.70 -6.90 -13.41
CA PRO A 54 5.69 -5.83 -13.50
C PRO A 54 6.45 -5.57 -12.19
N THR A 55 5.78 -5.67 -11.05
CA THR A 55 6.39 -5.40 -9.74
C THR A 55 7.58 -6.32 -9.45
N GLY A 56 7.48 -7.61 -9.79
CA GLY A 56 8.57 -8.56 -9.60
C GLY A 56 9.82 -8.13 -10.38
N LEU A 57 9.65 -7.75 -11.64
CA LEU A 57 10.76 -7.27 -12.48
C LEU A 57 11.32 -5.93 -11.98
N LEU A 58 10.44 -5.01 -11.62
CA LEU A 58 10.85 -3.69 -11.15
C LEU A 58 11.65 -3.75 -9.84
N VAL A 59 11.25 -4.60 -8.88
CA VAL A 59 11.96 -4.69 -7.61
C VAL A 59 13.38 -5.25 -7.78
N ASP A 60 13.60 -6.07 -8.81
CA ASP A 60 14.92 -6.62 -9.11
C ASP A 60 15.83 -5.61 -9.84
N GLN A 61 15.23 -4.76 -10.69
CA GLN A 61 15.98 -3.77 -11.47
C GLN A 61 16.32 -2.51 -10.69
N ILE A 62 15.36 -1.93 -9.96
CA ILE A 62 15.53 -0.61 -9.32
C ILE A 62 15.69 -0.65 -7.81
N GLY A 63 15.57 -1.85 -7.21
CA GLY A 63 15.70 -2.08 -5.77
C GLY A 63 14.43 -1.79 -4.97
N ALA A 64 14.37 -2.35 -3.76
CA ALA A 64 13.20 -2.25 -2.89
C ALA A 64 12.98 -0.82 -2.38
N ARG A 65 14.06 -0.10 -2.03
CA ARG A 65 14.00 1.28 -1.53
C ARG A 65 13.31 2.23 -2.50
N ARG A 66 13.82 2.29 -3.72
CA ARG A 66 13.29 3.21 -4.75
C ARG A 66 11.87 2.84 -5.12
N LEU A 67 11.63 1.55 -5.35
CA LEU A 67 10.31 1.07 -5.74
C LEU A 67 9.26 1.31 -4.64
N ALA A 68 9.55 0.98 -3.37
CA ALA A 68 8.64 1.23 -2.25
C ALA A 68 8.35 2.72 -2.06
N SER A 69 9.36 3.59 -2.16
CA SER A 69 9.16 5.04 -2.01
C SER A 69 8.30 5.63 -3.11
N ILE A 70 8.52 5.24 -4.37
CA ILE A 70 7.69 5.65 -5.51
C ILE A 70 6.26 5.14 -5.32
N ALA A 71 6.09 3.87 -4.90
CA ALA A 71 4.79 3.30 -4.63
C ALA A 71 4.05 4.06 -3.51
N CYS A 72 4.74 4.41 -2.41
CA CYS A 72 4.15 5.23 -1.34
C CYS A 72 3.69 6.61 -1.86
N LEU A 73 4.49 7.27 -2.70
CA LEU A 73 4.13 8.57 -3.28
C LEU A 73 2.91 8.46 -4.21
N ILE A 74 2.88 7.45 -5.07
CA ILE A 74 1.74 7.20 -5.97
C ILE A 74 0.49 6.83 -5.15
N ALA A 75 0.63 6.02 -4.08
CA ALA A 75 -0.46 5.70 -3.18
C ALA A 75 -1.01 6.97 -2.50
N ALA A 76 -0.14 7.82 -1.94
CA ALA A 76 -0.54 9.06 -1.30
C ALA A 76 -1.28 9.99 -2.27
N ALA A 77 -0.73 10.18 -3.49
CA ALA A 77 -1.38 10.97 -4.53
C ALA A 77 -2.73 10.38 -4.91
N GLY A 78 -2.83 9.07 -5.11
CA GLY A 78 -4.09 8.38 -5.42
C GLY A 78 -5.13 8.54 -4.33
N ILE A 79 -4.75 8.41 -3.05
CA ILE A 79 -5.65 8.60 -1.90
C ILE A 79 -6.14 10.05 -1.82
N LEU A 80 -5.25 11.02 -2.01
CA LEU A 80 -5.60 12.44 -1.98
C LEU A 80 -6.52 12.82 -3.16
N ILE A 81 -6.24 12.32 -4.37
CA ILE A 81 -7.11 12.50 -5.53
C ILE A 81 -8.49 11.88 -5.27
N PHE A 82 -8.55 10.69 -4.69
CA PHE A 82 -9.81 10.05 -4.32
C PHE A 82 -10.59 10.85 -3.27
N SER A 83 -9.90 11.35 -2.23
CA SER A 83 -10.50 12.08 -1.12
C SER A 83 -11.05 13.46 -1.53
N PHE A 84 -10.28 14.23 -2.30
CA PHE A 84 -10.62 15.60 -2.65
C PHE A 84 -11.20 15.76 -4.07
N GLY A 85 -11.24 14.68 -4.84
CA GLY A 85 -11.81 14.70 -6.19
C GLY A 85 -13.28 15.03 -6.16
N SER A 86 -13.69 15.93 -7.06
CA SER A 86 -15.10 16.35 -7.22
C SER A 86 -15.86 15.54 -8.27
N SER A 87 -15.19 14.67 -9.01
CA SER A 87 -15.79 13.86 -10.06
C SER A 87 -15.52 12.38 -9.89
N LEU A 88 -16.44 11.55 -10.37
CA LEU A 88 -16.29 10.09 -10.39
C LEU A 88 -15.03 9.64 -11.14
N TRP A 89 -14.62 10.35 -12.19
CA TRP A 89 -13.39 10.08 -12.92
C TRP A 89 -12.15 10.17 -12.03
N LEU A 90 -12.06 11.23 -11.21
CA LEU A 90 -10.97 11.41 -10.27
C LEU A 90 -10.97 10.30 -9.21
N ALA A 91 -12.16 9.88 -8.77
CA ALA A 91 -12.28 8.76 -7.84
C ALA A 91 -11.78 7.45 -8.47
N TYR A 92 -12.09 7.15 -9.73
CA TYR A 92 -11.55 5.99 -10.45
C TYR A 92 -10.02 6.06 -10.59
N VAL A 93 -9.48 7.21 -11.00
CA VAL A 93 -8.02 7.40 -11.12
C VAL A 93 -7.35 7.21 -9.77
N GLY A 94 -7.88 7.80 -8.70
CA GLY A 94 -7.36 7.64 -7.35
C GLY A 94 -7.32 6.17 -6.93
N ARG A 95 -8.41 5.43 -7.12
CA ARG A 95 -8.51 3.98 -6.81
C ARG A 95 -7.52 3.14 -7.63
N PHE A 96 -7.37 3.45 -8.92
CA PHE A 96 -6.40 2.78 -9.79
C PHE A 96 -4.97 2.99 -9.29
N LEU A 97 -4.57 4.22 -8.98
CA LEU A 97 -3.24 4.54 -8.47
C LEU A 97 -2.94 3.82 -7.14
N VAL A 98 -3.91 3.80 -6.23
CA VAL A 98 -3.76 3.08 -4.95
C VAL A 98 -3.59 1.59 -5.19
N GLY A 99 -4.42 0.96 -6.03
CA GLY A 99 -4.32 -0.47 -6.35
C GLY A 99 -2.97 -0.85 -6.95
N ALA A 100 -2.49 -0.06 -7.91
CA ALA A 100 -1.18 -0.25 -8.55
C ALA A 100 -0.03 -0.18 -7.52
N SER A 101 -0.11 0.78 -6.60
CA SER A 101 0.93 1.00 -5.58
C SER A 101 0.98 -0.11 -4.53
N VAL A 102 -0.18 -0.60 -4.10
CA VAL A 102 -0.26 -1.65 -3.06
C VAL A 102 0.25 -2.99 -3.57
N ALA A 103 0.19 -3.27 -4.87
CA ALA A 103 0.81 -4.45 -5.47
C ALA A 103 2.32 -4.51 -5.18
N VAL A 104 2.99 -3.37 -5.13
CA VAL A 104 4.42 -3.24 -4.82
C VAL A 104 4.72 -3.58 -3.36
N ALA A 105 3.82 -3.25 -2.43
CA ALA A 105 4.07 -3.35 -0.99
C ALA A 105 4.39 -4.77 -0.54
N TRP A 106 3.63 -5.76 -1.02
CA TRP A 106 3.84 -7.17 -0.66
C TRP A 106 5.17 -7.70 -1.17
N VAL A 107 5.47 -7.49 -2.45
CA VAL A 107 6.69 -8.01 -3.10
C VAL A 107 7.94 -7.41 -2.46
N THR A 108 7.95 -6.09 -2.24
CA THR A 108 9.07 -5.41 -1.57
C THR A 108 9.22 -5.81 -0.11
N CYS A 109 8.10 -6.05 0.60
CA CYS A 109 8.12 -6.52 1.98
C CYS A 109 8.79 -7.91 2.08
N MET A 110 8.48 -8.82 1.17
CA MET A 110 9.07 -10.17 1.13
C MET A 110 10.54 -10.13 0.70
N LYS A 111 10.90 -9.28 -0.27
CA LYS A 111 12.31 -9.11 -0.66
C LYS A 111 13.15 -8.60 0.50
N LEU A 112 12.70 -7.56 1.20
CA LEU A 112 13.40 -7.06 2.39
C LEU A 112 13.45 -8.10 3.52
N ALA A 113 12.39 -8.88 3.71
CA ALA A 113 12.41 -9.97 4.68
C ALA A 113 13.52 -10.97 4.39
N GLY A 114 13.73 -11.35 3.11
CA GLY A 114 14.79 -12.25 2.69
C GLY A 114 16.21 -11.69 2.84
N HIS A 115 16.38 -10.36 2.76
CA HIS A 115 17.70 -9.72 2.91
C HIS A 115 18.04 -9.43 4.39
N TRP A 116 17.04 -9.01 5.18
CA TRP A 116 17.25 -8.53 6.55
C TRP A 116 17.12 -9.62 7.63
N PHE A 117 16.49 -10.75 7.32
CA PHE A 117 16.25 -11.80 8.30
C PHE A 117 16.81 -13.16 7.84
N PRO A 118 17.34 -13.98 8.76
CA PRO A 118 17.79 -15.31 8.42
C PRO A 118 16.62 -16.22 7.97
N ALA A 119 16.92 -17.20 7.13
CA ALA A 119 15.92 -18.07 6.51
C ALA A 119 14.98 -18.78 7.52
N ASN A 120 15.47 -19.14 8.69
CA ASN A 120 14.67 -19.78 9.75
C ASN A 120 13.65 -18.85 10.40
N ARG A 121 13.73 -17.53 10.21
CA ARG A 121 12.77 -16.53 10.69
C ARG A 121 11.84 -16.01 9.60
N PHE A 122 12.07 -16.38 8.35
CA PHE A 122 11.30 -15.85 7.22
C PHE A 122 9.80 -16.08 7.37
N ALA A 123 9.38 -17.30 7.77
CA ALA A 123 7.96 -17.61 8.00
C ALA A 123 7.33 -16.74 9.10
N THR A 124 8.05 -16.48 10.20
CA THR A 124 7.58 -15.62 11.30
C THR A 124 7.40 -14.19 10.82
N VAL A 125 8.38 -13.65 10.08
CA VAL A 125 8.34 -12.28 9.54
C VAL A 125 7.20 -12.13 8.53
N THR A 126 6.99 -13.14 7.68
CA THR A 126 5.85 -13.18 6.76
C THR A 126 4.51 -13.18 7.50
N GLY A 127 4.39 -13.97 8.56
CA GLY A 127 3.20 -13.99 9.42
C GLY A 127 2.94 -12.64 10.09
N MET A 128 4.01 -11.94 10.55
CA MET A 128 3.90 -10.59 11.10
C MET A 128 3.44 -9.57 10.05
N ALA A 129 3.90 -9.68 8.79
CA ALA A 129 3.43 -8.82 7.71
C ALA A 129 1.93 -9.00 7.45
N LEU A 130 1.46 -10.26 7.41
CA LEU A 130 0.03 -10.57 7.26
C LEU A 130 -0.81 -10.05 8.43
N LEU A 131 -0.30 -10.17 9.66
CA LEU A 131 -0.95 -9.64 10.85
C LEU A 131 -1.09 -8.11 10.75
N LEU A 132 -0.02 -7.39 10.39
CA LEU A 132 -0.06 -5.94 10.18
C LEU A 132 -1.03 -5.55 9.05
N GLY A 133 -1.06 -6.30 7.96
CA GLY A 133 -2.04 -6.09 6.90
C GLY A 133 -3.49 -6.20 7.43
N ASN A 134 -3.80 -7.26 8.16
CA ASN A 134 -5.13 -7.46 8.76
C ASN A 134 -5.49 -6.37 9.77
N LEU A 135 -4.53 -5.86 10.56
CA LEU A 135 -4.77 -4.71 11.42
C LEU A 135 -5.22 -3.48 10.63
N GLY A 136 -4.64 -3.26 9.44
CA GLY A 136 -5.11 -2.21 8.52
C GLY A 136 -6.57 -2.41 8.09
N GLY A 137 -6.96 -3.65 7.79
CA GLY A 137 -8.35 -4.00 7.50
C GLY A 137 -9.29 -3.76 8.69
N ILE A 138 -8.88 -4.09 9.91
CA ILE A 138 -9.65 -3.82 11.14
C ILE A 138 -9.82 -2.31 11.35
N MET A 139 -8.77 -1.53 11.13
CA MET A 139 -8.82 -0.06 11.22
C MET A 139 -9.77 0.56 10.19
N ALA A 140 -9.95 -0.07 9.05
CA ALA A 140 -10.95 0.33 8.05
C ALA A 140 -12.40 -0.04 8.41
N GLY A 141 -12.62 -0.83 9.45
CA GLY A 141 -13.95 -1.18 9.96
C GLY A 141 -14.51 -0.11 10.91
N VAL A 142 -14.82 -0.52 12.14
CA VAL A 142 -15.43 0.35 13.16
C VAL A 142 -14.64 1.64 13.41
N PRO A 143 -13.29 1.66 13.53
CA PRO A 143 -12.57 2.91 13.73
C PRO A 143 -12.78 3.92 12.62
N LEU A 144 -12.77 3.46 11.36
CA LEU A 144 -13.06 4.34 10.22
C LEU A 144 -14.51 4.82 10.24
N ALA A 145 -15.49 3.94 10.50
CA ALA A 145 -16.90 4.31 10.54
C ALA A 145 -17.16 5.43 11.55
N VAL A 146 -16.66 5.29 12.79
CA VAL A 146 -16.78 6.33 13.82
C VAL A 146 -16.10 7.62 13.39
N GLY A 147 -14.93 7.55 12.76
CA GLY A 147 -14.24 8.73 12.24
C GLY A 147 -15.03 9.43 11.12
N VAL A 148 -15.67 8.64 10.25
CA VAL A 148 -16.52 9.16 9.17
C VAL A 148 -17.76 9.86 9.71
N ASP A 149 -18.39 9.31 10.72
CA ASP A 149 -19.55 9.93 11.39
C ASP A 149 -19.21 11.27 12.02
N LEU A 150 -18.00 11.42 12.55
CA LEU A 150 -17.55 12.63 13.25
C LEU A 150 -16.99 13.70 12.30
N PHE A 151 -16.22 13.30 11.30
CA PHE A 151 -15.42 14.21 10.47
C PHE A 151 -15.73 14.13 8.98
N GLY A 152 -16.55 13.19 8.56
CA GLY A 152 -16.84 12.90 7.17
C GLY A 152 -15.76 12.05 6.48
N TRP A 153 -16.19 11.30 5.44
CA TRP A 153 -15.31 10.35 4.75
C TRP A 153 -14.14 11.01 4.03
N ARG A 154 -14.34 12.21 3.45
CA ARG A 154 -13.28 12.94 2.73
C ARG A 154 -12.13 13.31 3.66
N MET A 155 -12.43 13.79 4.86
CA MET A 155 -11.41 14.14 5.87
C MET A 155 -10.65 12.89 6.32
N MET A 156 -11.35 11.80 6.63
CA MET A 156 -10.72 10.56 7.09
C MET A 156 -9.80 9.95 6.01
N MET A 157 -10.27 9.92 4.76
CA MET A 157 -9.43 9.48 3.64
C MET A 157 -8.26 10.43 3.39
N GLY A 158 -8.48 11.74 3.47
CA GLY A 158 -7.42 12.76 3.35
C GLY A 158 -6.32 12.60 4.40
N VAL A 159 -6.69 12.36 5.67
CA VAL A 159 -5.74 12.05 6.76
C VAL A 159 -4.92 10.80 6.43
N SER A 160 -5.56 9.73 5.95
CA SER A 160 -4.83 8.52 5.55
C SER A 160 -3.87 8.77 4.38
N GLY A 161 -4.25 9.62 3.42
CA GLY A 161 -3.39 10.05 2.32
C GLY A 161 -2.17 10.85 2.80
N PHE A 162 -2.38 11.78 3.74
CA PHE A 162 -1.29 12.55 4.33
C PHE A 162 -0.32 11.65 5.13
N LEU A 163 -0.84 10.72 5.92
CA LEU A 163 0.00 9.73 6.63
C LEU A 163 0.81 8.87 5.66
N THR A 164 0.22 8.49 4.53
CA THR A 164 0.92 7.76 3.46
C THR A 164 2.03 8.61 2.82
N LEU A 165 1.80 9.92 2.66
CA LEU A 165 2.81 10.85 2.15
C LEU A 165 4.00 10.97 3.13
N VAL A 166 3.72 11.09 4.42
CA VAL A 166 4.77 11.07 5.46
C VAL A 166 5.54 9.76 5.41
N LEU A 167 4.84 8.63 5.28
CA LEU A 167 5.48 7.31 5.12
C LEU A 167 6.38 7.27 3.88
N ALA A 168 5.98 7.88 2.75
CA ALA A 168 6.80 7.96 1.55
C ALA A 168 8.13 8.67 1.81
N ILE A 169 8.09 9.83 2.51
CA ILE A 169 9.27 10.61 2.87
C ILE A 169 10.17 9.80 3.79
N VAL A 170 9.61 9.19 4.84
CA VAL A 170 10.37 8.38 5.80
C VAL A 170 10.99 7.16 5.11
N THR A 171 10.25 6.51 4.21
CA THR A 171 10.74 5.37 3.43
C THR A 171 11.92 5.79 2.55
N TRP A 172 11.81 6.90 1.85
CA TRP A 172 12.89 7.42 1.01
C TRP A 172 14.16 7.73 1.81
N LEU A 173 14.02 8.34 2.97
CA LEU A 173 15.17 8.76 3.81
C LEU A 173 15.79 7.60 4.57
N ALA A 174 14.96 6.72 5.13
CA ALA A 174 15.42 5.69 6.08
C ALA A 174 15.63 4.30 5.44
N LEU A 175 14.85 3.90 4.43
CA LEU A 175 14.94 2.56 3.87
C LEU A 175 16.28 2.33 3.16
N ARG A 176 16.87 1.14 3.34
CA ARG A 176 18.03 0.62 2.59
C ARG A 176 17.70 -0.77 2.08
N ASP A 177 18.23 -1.09 0.91
CA ASP A 177 17.97 -2.35 0.24
C ASP A 177 18.64 -3.52 0.95
N ASP A 178 19.89 -3.33 1.37
CA ASP A 178 20.69 -4.39 1.96
C ASP A 178 21.23 -3.97 3.35
N PRO A 179 21.26 -4.90 4.33
CA PRO A 179 21.85 -4.66 5.64
C PRO A 179 23.32 -4.26 5.60
N SER A 180 24.05 -4.68 4.57
CA SER A 180 25.48 -4.35 4.41
C SER A 180 25.76 -2.85 4.29
N GLU A 181 24.78 -2.07 3.81
CA GLU A 181 24.87 -0.61 3.76
C GLU A 181 25.00 0.04 5.16
N TYR A 182 24.63 -0.69 6.20
CA TYR A 182 24.80 -0.32 7.62
C TYR A 182 25.86 -1.13 8.36
N GLY A 183 26.65 -1.93 7.63
CA GLY A 183 27.68 -2.79 8.21
C GLY A 183 27.16 -4.06 8.87
N TYR A 184 25.89 -4.43 8.66
CA TYR A 184 25.33 -5.69 9.12
C TYR A 184 25.48 -6.79 8.06
N ARG A 185 25.45 -8.06 8.52
CA ARG A 185 25.49 -9.21 7.61
C ARG A 185 24.21 -9.30 6.79
N SER A 186 24.35 -9.32 5.46
CA SER A 186 23.25 -9.64 4.55
C SER A 186 22.90 -11.11 4.61
N HIS A 187 21.61 -11.42 4.55
CA HIS A 187 21.08 -12.79 4.43
C HIS A 187 20.59 -13.08 3.01
N ALA A 188 20.81 -12.16 2.06
CA ALA A 188 20.45 -12.36 0.67
C ALA A 188 21.04 -13.67 0.13
N PRO A 189 20.31 -14.46 -0.69
CA PRO A 189 20.88 -15.61 -1.37
C PRO A 189 22.07 -15.17 -2.21
N LEU A 190 23.18 -15.92 -2.12
CA LEU A 190 24.34 -15.69 -2.99
C LEU A 190 23.90 -15.91 -4.44
N VAL A 191 23.87 -14.85 -5.23
CA VAL A 191 23.68 -14.97 -6.68
C VAL A 191 24.96 -15.60 -7.22
N VAL A 192 24.91 -16.89 -7.52
CA VAL A 192 25.98 -17.55 -8.28
C VAL A 192 25.95 -16.94 -9.67
N GLN A 193 26.86 -16.00 -9.93
CA GLN A 193 27.12 -15.52 -11.29
C GLN A 193 27.77 -16.67 -12.04
N ASN A 194 26.96 -17.44 -12.76
CA ASN A 194 27.45 -18.33 -13.78
C ASN A 194 27.93 -17.46 -14.94
N HIS A 195 29.24 -17.27 -15.03
CA HIS A 195 29.92 -16.72 -16.19
C HIS A 195 29.94 -17.74 -17.33
#